data_40de6df0eccda0c233805463df64fce1
#
_entry.id   40de6df0eccda0c233805463df64fce1
#
_cell.length_a   1.000
_cell.length_b   1.000
_cell.length_c   1.000
_cell.angle_alpha   90.00
_cell.angle_beta   90.00
_cell.angle_gamma   90.00
#
_symmetry.space_group_name_H-M   'P 1'
#
loop_
_entity.id
_entity.type
_entity.pdbx_description
1 polymer ?
#
loop_
_entity_poly.entity_id
_entity_poly.type
_entity_poly.pdbx_seq_one_letter_code
_entity_poly.pdbx_strand_id
1 'polypeptide(L)'
;NGYEGEYGYGDEYSGESEVFAVVEEMPKFPGGNVQKWISKHIKYPMIAQENNIQGKVFVQFVIEKDGSVSNVKVTRSVDPSLDKEAIRVIQSMPKWTPGKQRQKPVRVSFTVPINFQLQ
;
A
#
# COMPACT_ATOMS: atom_id res chain seq x y z
N ASN A 1 9.71 23.98 8.47
CA ASN A 1 9.10 24.03 8.23
C ASN A 1 8.92 23.78 8.18
N GLY A 2 9.22 23.67 8.29
CA GLY A 2 8.72 23.82 7.81
C GLY A 2 8.63 23.66 7.80
N TYR A 3 8.89 23.92 7.74
CA TYR A 3 8.33 24.08 7.32
C TYR A 3 8.31 23.98 6.93
N GLU A 4 8.71 23.62 6.50
CA GLU A 4 8.36 23.78 5.84
C GLU A 4 8.23 23.68 5.36
N GLY A 5 8.76 23.64 5.52
CA GLY A 5 8.30 23.74 4.84
C GLY A 5 8.26 23.62 4.58
N GLU A 6 8.48 23.66 4.33
CA GLU A 6 7.98 23.66 3.89
C GLU A 6 7.55 23.60 3.45
N TYR A 7 7.88 23.94 3.26
CA TYR A 7 7.25 23.96 2.52
C TYR A 7 7.28 24.08 1.74
N GLY A 8 7.47 24.15 1.58
CA GLY A 8 7.29 24.16 0.63
C GLY A 8 7.75 24.26 0.08
N TYR A 9 8.07 24.31 -0.28
CA TYR A 9 8.23 24.35 -0.97
C TYR A 9 8.49 24.28 -1.86
N GLY A 10 8.50 24.25 -2.00
CA GLY A 10 8.59 24.11 -2.82
C GLY A 10 8.86 23.80 -3.61
N ASP A 11 9.05 24.01 -4.29
CA ASP A 11 9.25 23.69 -5.21
C ASP A 11 9.99 22.85 -5.70
N GLU A 12 10.87 22.88 -5.51
CA GLU A 12 11.68 22.01 -6.04
C GLU A 12 11.47 20.72 -5.57
N TYR A 13 10.90 20.60 -4.53
CA TYR A 13 10.49 19.36 -4.19
C TYR A 13 9.59 18.86 -5.16
N SER A 14 8.92 19.72 -5.77
CA SER A 14 8.13 19.35 -6.87
C SER A 14 7.24 18.22 -6.54
N GLY A 15 6.57 17.72 -7.49
CA GLY A 15 5.73 16.57 -7.35
C GLY A 15 6.49 15.28 -7.19
N GLU A 16 7.82 15.34 -7.28
CA GLU A 16 8.62 14.15 -7.17
C GLU A 16 8.54 13.49 -5.82
N SER A 17 8.58 14.27 -4.76
CA SER A 17 8.54 13.72 -3.41
C SER A 17 7.17 13.81 -2.77
N GLU A 18 6.26 14.53 -3.37
CA GLU A 18 4.93 14.70 -2.78
C GLU A 18 4.09 13.45 -2.91
N VAL A 19 3.42 13.04 -1.82
CA VAL A 19 2.54 11.88 -1.80
C VAL A 19 1.15 12.36 -1.44
N PHE A 20 0.17 12.03 -2.28
CA PHE A 20 -1.21 12.44 -2.09
C PHE A 20 -2.02 11.34 -1.43
N ALA A 21 -3.00 11.73 -0.61
CA ALA A 21 -3.95 10.77 -0.06
C ALA A 21 -5.17 10.61 -0.97
N VAL A 22 -5.60 11.71 -1.59
CA VAL A 22 -6.76 11.72 -2.48
C VAL A 22 -6.42 12.55 -3.70
N VAL A 23 -6.73 12.05 -4.87
CA VAL A 23 -6.48 12.76 -6.13
C VAL A 23 -7.70 12.65 -7.03
N GLU A 24 -7.70 13.43 -8.11
CA GLU A 24 -8.83 13.47 -9.03
C GLU A 24 -9.13 12.11 -9.66
N GLU A 25 -8.08 11.40 -10.07
CA GLU A 25 -8.23 10.04 -10.58
C GLU A 25 -7.43 9.13 -9.67
N MET A 26 -8.13 8.33 -8.87
CA MET A 26 -7.46 7.42 -7.94
C MET A 26 -6.80 6.26 -8.69
N PRO A 27 -5.71 5.70 -8.13
CA PRO A 27 -5.06 4.54 -8.74
C PRO A 27 -6.04 3.39 -8.90
N LYS A 28 -5.81 2.56 -9.93
CA LYS A 28 -6.65 1.39 -10.19
C LYS A 28 -5.79 0.15 -10.24
N PHE A 29 -6.25 -0.90 -9.55
CA PHE A 29 -5.57 -2.18 -9.59
C PHE A 29 -5.92 -2.91 -10.89
N PRO A 30 -4.96 -3.57 -11.54
CA PRO A 30 -5.25 -4.34 -12.77
C PRO A 30 -6.30 -5.41 -12.45
N GLY A 31 -7.34 -5.50 -13.27
CA GLY A 31 -8.43 -6.42 -13.03
C GLY A 31 -9.46 -5.92 -12.04
N GLY A 32 -9.19 -4.82 -11.35
CA GLY A 32 -10.18 -4.07 -10.59
C GLY A 32 -10.41 -4.48 -9.15
N ASN A 33 -10.00 -5.67 -8.72
CA ASN A 33 -10.31 -6.14 -7.37
C ASN A 33 -9.05 -6.59 -6.63
N VAL A 34 -8.45 -5.64 -5.90
CA VAL A 34 -7.22 -5.91 -5.17
C VAL A 34 -7.42 -6.93 -4.05
N GLN A 35 -8.57 -6.90 -3.37
CA GLN A 35 -8.82 -7.85 -2.29
C GLN A 35 -8.89 -9.29 -2.80
N LYS A 36 -9.49 -9.47 -3.96
CA LYS A 36 -9.55 -10.79 -4.57
C LYS A 36 -8.14 -11.27 -4.95
N TRP A 37 -7.32 -10.38 -5.50
CA TRP A 37 -5.95 -10.73 -5.84
C TRP A 37 -5.15 -11.11 -4.58
N ILE A 38 -5.29 -10.33 -3.50
CA ILE A 38 -4.61 -10.61 -2.24
C ILE A 38 -5.01 -12.00 -1.73
N SER A 39 -6.32 -12.29 -1.73
CA SER A 39 -6.79 -13.57 -1.19
C SER A 39 -6.26 -14.76 -1.98
N LYS A 40 -5.95 -14.58 -3.26
CA LYS A 40 -5.40 -15.65 -4.09
C LYS A 40 -3.91 -15.85 -3.88
N HIS A 41 -3.19 -14.82 -3.45
CA HIS A 41 -1.73 -14.86 -3.37
C HIS A 41 -1.19 -14.90 -1.95
N ILE A 42 -2.04 -14.63 -0.95
CA ILE A 42 -1.60 -14.64 0.44
C ILE A 42 -1.38 -16.08 0.88
N LYS A 43 -0.33 -16.27 1.69
CA LYS A 43 -0.04 -17.57 2.28
C LYS A 43 -0.09 -17.45 3.79
N TYR A 44 -0.89 -18.28 4.41
CA TYR A 44 -1.02 -18.25 5.86
C TYR A 44 0.25 -18.85 6.48
N PRO A 45 1.00 -18.08 7.27
CA PRO A 45 2.25 -18.62 7.86
C PRO A 45 1.95 -19.81 8.77
N MET A 46 2.76 -20.85 8.64
CA MET A 46 2.59 -22.08 9.42
C MET A 46 2.61 -21.81 10.93
N ILE A 47 3.53 -20.97 11.37
CA ILE A 47 3.64 -20.68 12.79
C ILE A 47 2.37 -19.99 13.33
N ALA A 48 1.76 -19.15 12.50
CA ALA A 48 0.51 -18.51 12.91
C ALA A 48 -0.63 -19.51 12.96
N GLN A 49 -0.68 -20.44 12.00
CA GLN A 49 -1.68 -21.50 12.03
C GLN A 49 -1.55 -22.35 13.28
N GLU A 50 -0.34 -22.75 13.61
CA GLU A 50 -0.07 -23.60 14.77
C GLU A 50 -0.45 -22.95 16.08
N ASN A 51 -0.39 -21.63 16.12
CA ASN A 51 -0.69 -20.87 17.33
C ASN A 51 -2.05 -20.18 17.27
N ASN A 52 -2.88 -20.53 16.30
CA ASN A 52 -4.23 -19.98 16.14
C ASN A 52 -4.25 -18.46 16.09
N ILE A 53 -3.26 -17.85 15.43
CA ILE A 53 -3.16 -16.41 15.31
C ILE A 53 -3.91 -15.95 14.06
N GLN A 54 -4.86 -15.04 14.24
CA GLN A 54 -5.63 -14.48 13.13
C GLN A 54 -5.95 -13.02 13.41
N GLY A 55 -6.37 -12.31 12.38
CA GLY A 55 -6.70 -10.90 12.50
C GLY A 55 -6.43 -10.14 11.22
N LYS A 56 -6.68 -8.84 11.25
CA LYS A 56 -6.45 -7.96 10.10
C LYS A 56 -5.18 -7.16 10.29
N VAL A 57 -4.30 -7.24 9.31
CA VAL A 57 -3.10 -6.43 9.25
C VAL A 57 -3.37 -5.29 8.28
N PHE A 58 -3.14 -4.05 8.69
CA PHE A 58 -3.32 -2.91 7.80
C PHE A 58 -1.97 -2.51 7.24
N VAL A 59 -1.88 -2.44 5.92
CA VAL A 59 -0.63 -2.14 5.22
C VAL A 59 -0.81 -0.87 4.40
N GLN A 60 0.10 0.07 4.60
CA GLN A 60 0.13 1.30 3.83
C GLN A 60 1.28 1.23 2.83
N PHE A 61 1.05 1.71 1.63
CA PHE A 61 2.08 1.73 0.61
C PHE A 61 1.83 2.91 -0.33
N VAL A 62 2.84 3.21 -1.15
CA VAL A 62 2.74 4.28 -2.13
C VAL A 62 2.65 3.65 -3.51
N ILE A 63 1.69 4.13 -4.30
CA ILE A 63 1.60 3.78 -5.71
C ILE A 63 2.31 4.90 -6.46
N GLU A 64 3.44 4.56 -7.06
CA GLU A 64 4.32 5.52 -7.71
C GLU A 64 3.74 6.01 -9.04
N LYS A 65 4.39 7.01 -9.61
CA LYS A 65 3.95 7.58 -10.88
C LYS A 65 3.92 6.56 -12.01
N ASP A 66 4.75 5.52 -11.92
CA ASP A 66 4.78 4.45 -12.92
C ASP A 66 3.88 3.27 -12.53
N GLY A 67 3.15 3.38 -11.43
CA GLY A 67 2.25 2.33 -10.96
C GLY A 67 2.90 1.32 -10.04
N SER A 68 4.20 1.38 -9.84
CA SER A 68 4.87 0.43 -8.95
C SER A 68 4.56 0.75 -7.49
N VAL A 69 4.70 -0.26 -6.64
CA VAL A 69 4.42 -0.15 -5.21
C VAL A 69 5.74 0.09 -4.47
N SER A 70 5.73 1.03 -3.55
CA SER A 70 6.91 1.34 -2.74
C SER A 70 6.50 1.70 -1.31
N ASN A 71 7.49 1.90 -0.44
CA ASN A 71 7.29 2.34 0.94
C ASN A 71 6.21 1.54 1.66
N VAL A 72 6.31 0.21 1.57
CA VAL A 72 5.34 -0.70 2.18
C VAL A 72 5.62 -0.79 3.67
N LYS A 73 4.60 -0.52 4.47
CA LYS A 73 4.75 -0.62 5.93
C LYS A 73 3.43 -1.02 6.58
N VAL A 74 3.54 -1.72 7.69
CA VAL A 74 2.38 -2.11 8.49
C VAL A 74 2.01 -0.93 9.38
N THR A 75 0.76 -0.48 9.29
CA THR A 75 0.26 0.59 10.14
C THR A 75 -0.55 0.04 11.32
N ARG A 76 -1.04 -1.19 11.20
CA ARG A 76 -1.72 -1.85 12.31
C ARG A 76 -1.33 -3.31 12.30
N SER A 77 -0.58 -3.70 13.30
CA SER A 77 0.01 -5.03 13.41
C SER A 77 -0.91 -5.99 14.15
N VAL A 78 -0.76 -7.27 13.85
CA VAL A 78 -1.40 -8.35 14.61
C VAL A 78 -0.30 -9.21 15.23
N ASP A 79 0.62 -9.69 14.41
CA ASP A 79 1.67 -10.60 14.84
C ASP A 79 2.80 -10.54 13.83
N PRO A 80 4.08 -10.64 14.27
CA PRO A 80 5.19 -10.53 13.34
C PRO A 80 5.11 -11.46 12.14
N SER A 81 4.63 -12.69 12.31
CA SER A 81 4.52 -13.63 11.19
C SER A 81 3.48 -13.18 10.16
N LEU A 82 2.33 -12.67 10.62
CA LEU A 82 1.29 -12.18 9.73
C LEU A 82 1.73 -10.88 9.07
N ASP A 83 2.39 -10.01 9.84
CA ASP A 83 2.87 -8.73 9.31
C ASP A 83 3.87 -8.94 8.17
N LYS A 84 4.78 -9.90 8.34
CA LYS A 84 5.79 -10.20 7.34
C LYS A 84 5.14 -10.69 6.04
N GLU A 85 4.16 -11.58 6.16
CA GLU A 85 3.46 -12.08 4.98
C GLU A 85 2.65 -10.99 4.31
N ALA A 86 2.02 -10.12 5.09
CA ALA A 86 1.26 -9.00 4.55
C ALA A 86 2.16 -8.09 3.70
N ILE A 87 3.34 -7.77 4.21
CA ILE A 87 4.31 -6.97 3.46
C ILE A 87 4.72 -7.69 2.18
N ARG A 88 5.02 -8.98 2.28
CA ARG A 88 5.46 -9.77 1.12
C ARG A 88 4.43 -9.73 0.00
N VAL A 89 3.16 -9.96 0.33
CA VAL A 89 2.12 -10.03 -0.71
C VAL A 89 1.92 -8.67 -1.37
N ILE A 90 1.97 -7.59 -0.59
CA ILE A 90 1.82 -6.25 -1.16
C ILE A 90 3.00 -5.93 -2.08
N GLN A 91 4.22 -6.31 -1.68
CA GLN A 91 5.40 -6.06 -2.51
C GLN A 91 5.40 -6.86 -3.80
N SER A 92 4.60 -7.93 -3.86
CA SER A 92 4.54 -8.78 -5.06
C SER A 92 3.44 -8.36 -6.03
N MET A 93 2.70 -7.30 -5.74
CA MET A 93 1.62 -6.86 -6.63
C MET A 93 2.13 -6.40 -7.98
N PRO A 94 1.34 -6.64 -9.04
CA PRO A 94 1.66 -6.06 -10.34
C PRO A 94 1.49 -4.55 -10.31
N LYS A 95 1.95 -3.89 -11.36
CA LYS A 95 1.82 -2.43 -11.44
C LYS A 95 0.37 -2.01 -11.52
N TRP A 96 0.06 -0.96 -10.78
CA TRP A 96 -1.25 -0.32 -10.81
C TRP A 96 -1.29 0.70 -11.93
N THR A 97 -2.50 1.11 -12.35
CA THR A 97 -2.66 2.34 -13.09
C THR A 97 -2.47 3.46 -12.08
N PRO A 98 -1.50 4.37 -12.30
CA PRO A 98 -1.21 5.40 -11.30
C PRO A 98 -2.34 6.40 -11.14
N GLY A 99 -2.40 7.03 -9.99
CA GLY A 99 -3.32 8.13 -9.77
C GLY A 99 -2.90 9.35 -10.56
N LYS A 100 -3.85 10.23 -10.82
CA LYS A 100 -3.57 11.45 -11.60
C LYS A 100 -4.18 12.67 -10.95
N GLN A 101 -3.44 13.76 -11.06
CA GLN A 101 -3.90 15.06 -10.65
C GLN A 101 -3.64 16.01 -11.81
N ARG A 102 -4.68 16.67 -12.29
CA ARG A 102 -4.55 17.54 -13.46
C ARG A 102 -3.95 16.80 -14.65
N GLN A 103 -4.41 15.55 -14.83
CA GLN A 103 -4.00 14.69 -15.94
C GLN A 103 -2.54 14.23 -15.88
N LYS A 104 -1.84 14.50 -14.78
CA LYS A 104 -0.45 14.05 -14.62
C LYS A 104 -0.37 12.96 -13.56
N PRO A 105 0.43 11.92 -13.79
CA PRO A 105 0.62 10.89 -12.76
C PRO A 105 1.25 11.47 -11.51
N VAL A 106 0.76 11.04 -10.36
CA VAL A 106 1.27 11.47 -9.06
C VAL A 106 1.41 10.26 -8.15
N ARG A 107 2.17 10.44 -7.08
CA ARG A 107 2.35 9.41 -6.06
C ARG A 107 1.16 9.45 -5.12
N VAL A 108 0.58 8.28 -4.83
CA VAL A 108 -0.62 8.21 -3.98
C VAL A 108 -0.40 7.19 -2.88
N SER A 109 -0.71 7.58 -1.65
CA SER A 109 -0.66 6.69 -0.50
C SER A 109 -1.96 5.91 -0.42
N PHE A 110 -1.85 4.61 -0.19
CA PHE A 110 -2.99 3.71 -0.15
C PHE A 110 -2.84 2.79 1.05
N THR A 111 -3.95 2.47 1.70
CA THR A 111 -3.94 1.54 2.83
C THR A 111 -4.97 0.46 2.57
N VAL A 112 -4.57 -0.79 2.76
CA VAL A 112 -5.48 -1.93 2.59
C VAL A 112 -5.45 -2.82 3.82
N PRO A 113 -6.60 -3.40 4.19
CA PRO A 113 -6.61 -4.44 5.22
C PRO A 113 -6.34 -5.78 4.59
N ILE A 114 -5.54 -6.59 5.28
CA ILE A 114 -5.29 -7.96 4.87
C ILE A 114 -5.81 -8.86 5.98
N ASN A 115 -6.84 -9.63 5.67
CA ASN A 115 -7.53 -10.45 6.65
C ASN A 115 -6.95 -11.85 6.68
N PHE A 116 -6.41 -12.23 7.83
CA PHE A 116 -5.94 -13.60 8.08
C PHE A 116 -6.98 -14.29 8.95
N GLN A 117 -7.67 -15.24 8.37
CA GLN A 117 -8.74 -15.95 9.07
C GLN A 117 -8.57 -17.44 8.92
N LEU A 118 -8.54 -18.14 10.04
CA LEU A 118 -8.45 -19.61 10.04
C LEU A 118 -9.83 -20.20 9.78
N GLN A 119 -9.82 -21.38 9.18
CA GLN A 119 -11.06 -22.09 8.88
C GLN A 119 -11.29 -23.23 9.83
#